data_52d4bbbac59cf01a95ed5042517ddc4e
#
_entry.id   52d4bbbac59cf01a95ed5042517ddc4e
#
_cell.length_a   1.000
_cell.length_b   1.000
_cell.length_c   1.000
_cell.angle_alpha   90.00
_cell.angle_beta   90.00
_cell.angle_gamma   90.00
#
_symmetry.space_group_name_H-M   'P 1'
#
loop_
_entity.id
_entity.type
_entity.pdbx_description
1 polymer ?
#
loop_
_entity_poly.entity_id
_entity_poly.type
_entity_poly.pdbx_seq_one_letter_code
_entity_poly.pdbx_strand_id
1 'polypeptide(L)'
;PIADDWHDIEYYIFIRDLPVIKTNCVKIVFYKESLYPILRFNPMYKSLSYMGNFMAKRDAKLEGAFEPIFYNQNNIITEGAIRNIFFIKENVIYTPSTKLGILNGITRQKIIELSKSKGYKVETLPINFDNINSMDEAFITSSGIGILPCNWNGWNSDFVITEKLKNLYIELIKEQ
;
A
#
# COMPACT_ATOMS: atom_id res chain seq x y z
N PRO A 1 26.95 -19.98 -8.23
CA PRO A 1 26.47 -21.36 -8.16
C PRO A 1 25.05 -21.32 -7.60
N ILE A 2 24.08 -21.83 -8.36
CA ILE A 2 22.77 -22.13 -7.83
C ILE A 2 22.99 -23.44 -7.09
N ALA A 3 22.79 -23.44 -5.77
CA ALA A 3 22.87 -24.66 -4.98
C ALA A 3 21.71 -25.57 -5.39
N ASP A 4 22.05 -26.77 -5.85
CA ASP A 4 21.05 -27.79 -6.24
C ASP A 4 20.37 -28.44 -5.03
N ASP A 5 20.83 -28.16 -3.81
CA ASP A 5 20.32 -28.73 -2.56
C ASP A 5 19.59 -27.70 -1.72
N TRP A 6 18.26 -27.72 -1.81
CA TRP A 6 17.32 -26.93 -0.99
C TRP A 6 17.06 -27.58 0.39
N HIS A 7 17.94 -28.44 0.88
CA HIS A 7 17.68 -29.25 2.07
C HIS A 7 17.89 -28.52 3.40
N ASP A 8 18.60 -27.36 3.38
CA ASP A 8 18.88 -26.60 4.60
C ASP A 8 18.22 -25.22 4.52
N ILE A 9 16.90 -25.18 4.79
CA ILE A 9 16.17 -23.91 4.94
C ILE A 9 16.36 -23.43 6.37
N GLU A 10 17.05 -22.30 6.54
CA GLU A 10 17.19 -21.63 7.83
C GLU A 10 16.05 -20.61 8.02
N TYR A 11 15.43 -20.63 9.19
CA TYR A 11 14.37 -19.70 9.58
C TYR A 11 14.87 -18.82 10.70
N TYR A 12 14.72 -17.50 10.52
CA TYR A 12 15.03 -16.50 11.54
C TYR A 12 13.74 -15.76 11.90
N ILE A 13 13.36 -15.80 13.19
CA ILE A 13 12.18 -15.10 13.71
C ILE A 13 12.66 -13.93 14.56
N PHE A 14 12.33 -12.71 14.13
CA PHE A 14 12.61 -11.48 14.88
C PHE A 14 11.31 -10.91 15.43
N ILE A 15 11.25 -10.74 16.76
CA ILE A 15 10.12 -10.11 17.46
C ILE A 15 10.52 -8.67 17.77
N ARG A 16 9.69 -7.72 17.36
CA ARG A 16 9.87 -6.28 17.61
C ARG A 16 8.53 -5.65 17.96
N ASP A 17 8.57 -4.59 18.74
CA ASP A 17 7.40 -3.77 19.00
C ASP A 17 6.88 -3.14 17.69
N LEU A 18 5.57 -3.07 17.55
CA LEU A 18 4.95 -2.36 16.45
C LEU A 18 5.12 -0.85 16.63
N PRO A 19 5.47 -0.11 15.57
CA PRO A 19 5.57 1.33 15.66
C PRO A 19 4.20 1.94 15.96
N VAL A 20 4.12 2.78 16.98
CA VAL A 20 2.91 3.53 17.30
C VAL A 20 2.78 4.70 16.32
N ILE A 21 1.73 4.69 15.51
CA ILE A 21 1.38 5.81 14.62
C ILE A 21 0.53 6.79 15.45
N LYS A 22 1.09 7.96 15.73
CA LYS A 22 0.44 9.00 16.58
C LYS A 22 -0.46 9.96 15.79
N THR A 23 -0.63 9.75 14.49
CA THR A 23 -1.44 10.63 13.61
C THR A 23 -2.55 9.83 12.95
N ASN A 24 -3.69 10.49 12.74
CA ASN A 24 -4.85 9.90 12.06
C ASN A 24 -4.71 9.91 10.53
N CYS A 25 -3.82 10.73 9.99
CA CYS A 25 -3.56 10.83 8.56
C CYS A 25 -2.06 11.08 8.33
N VAL A 26 -1.51 10.57 7.24
CA VAL A 26 -0.10 10.73 6.89
C VAL A 26 0.07 11.35 5.51
N LYS A 27 1.13 12.15 5.35
CA LYS A 27 1.51 12.67 4.05
C LYS A 27 2.19 11.57 3.22
N ILE A 28 1.77 11.44 1.96
CA ILE A 28 2.44 10.63 0.95
C ILE A 28 3.02 11.51 -0.15
N VAL A 29 3.98 10.99 -0.91
CA VAL A 29 4.52 11.59 -2.13
C VAL A 29 4.47 10.57 -3.26
N PHE A 30 4.46 11.04 -4.50
CA PHE A 30 4.39 10.18 -5.68
C PHE A 30 5.69 10.23 -6.44
N TYR A 31 6.26 9.05 -6.75
CA TYR A 31 7.50 8.92 -7.50
C TYR A 31 7.33 8.01 -8.71
N LYS A 32 7.95 8.40 -9.82
CA LYS A 32 8.06 7.53 -10.97
C LYS A 32 9.00 6.36 -10.67
N GLU A 33 8.58 5.13 -10.95
CA GLU A 33 9.38 3.93 -10.68
C GLU A 33 10.77 3.98 -11.32
N SER A 34 10.88 4.58 -12.50
CA SER A 34 12.15 4.69 -13.22
C SER A 34 13.22 5.54 -12.51
N LEU A 35 12.87 6.26 -11.44
CA LEU A 35 13.83 7.01 -10.62
C LEU A 35 14.57 6.13 -9.62
N TYR A 36 14.10 4.91 -9.41
CA TYR A 36 14.62 3.98 -8.41
C TYR A 36 14.75 2.57 -8.99
N PRO A 37 15.69 1.73 -8.51
CA PRO A 37 15.79 0.32 -8.93
C PRO A 37 14.66 -0.52 -8.31
N ILE A 38 13.42 -0.29 -8.76
CA ILE A 38 12.24 -1.03 -8.33
C ILE A 38 12.10 -2.29 -9.16
N LEU A 39 11.95 -3.43 -8.48
CA LEU A 39 11.68 -4.71 -9.12
C LEU A 39 10.17 -4.94 -9.22
N ARG A 40 9.71 -5.34 -10.40
CA ARG A 40 8.31 -5.74 -10.67
C ARG A 40 8.31 -7.06 -11.44
N PHE A 41 7.61 -8.03 -10.90
CA PHE A 41 7.32 -9.30 -11.57
C PHE A 41 5.98 -9.85 -11.09
N ASN A 42 5.38 -10.76 -11.84
CA ASN A 42 4.05 -11.30 -11.53
C ASN A 42 4.10 -12.84 -11.52
N PRO A 43 3.77 -13.51 -10.40
CA PRO A 43 3.37 -12.94 -9.12
C PRO A 43 4.54 -12.28 -8.37
N MET A 44 4.27 -11.18 -7.66
CA MET A 44 5.27 -10.49 -6.84
C MET A 44 5.48 -11.25 -5.53
N TYR A 45 6.73 -11.53 -5.22
CA TYR A 45 7.16 -12.14 -3.96
C TYR A 45 7.73 -11.08 -3.01
N LYS A 46 7.49 -11.25 -1.72
CA LYS A 46 8.12 -10.44 -0.69
C LYS A 46 9.56 -10.93 -0.49
N SER A 47 10.52 -10.19 -1.04
CA SER A 47 11.95 -10.52 -1.02
C SER A 47 12.74 -9.48 -0.22
N LEU A 48 14.04 -9.72 -0.03
CA LEU A 48 14.98 -8.77 0.56
C LEU A 48 15.56 -7.77 -0.46
N SER A 49 15.22 -7.88 -1.73
CA SER A 49 15.66 -6.96 -2.80
C SER A 49 14.90 -5.62 -2.77
N TYR A 50 15.07 -4.89 -1.67
CA TYR A 50 14.31 -3.69 -1.34
C TYR A 50 15.11 -2.38 -1.48
N MET A 51 16.26 -2.41 -2.16
CA MET A 51 17.13 -1.23 -2.26
C MET A 51 16.41 -0.01 -2.85
N GLY A 52 15.71 -0.16 -3.95
CA GLY A 52 14.95 0.93 -4.58
C GLY A 52 13.85 1.47 -3.65
N ASN A 53 13.11 0.59 -3.00
CA ASN A 53 12.08 0.96 -2.03
C ASN A 53 12.68 1.72 -0.84
N PHE A 54 13.85 1.29 -0.34
CA PHE A 54 14.55 1.95 0.76
C PHE A 54 15.02 3.37 0.36
N MET A 55 15.61 3.52 -0.83
CA MET A 55 16.05 4.82 -1.34
C MET A 55 14.86 5.79 -1.47
N ALA A 56 13.78 5.37 -2.11
CA ALA A 56 12.56 6.17 -2.24
C ALA A 56 11.96 6.56 -0.88
N LYS A 57 11.97 5.63 0.08
CA LYS A 57 11.48 5.90 1.44
C LYS A 57 12.33 6.94 2.17
N ARG A 58 13.65 6.90 2.01
CA ARG A 58 14.57 7.90 2.54
C ARG A 58 14.27 9.28 1.95
N ASP A 59 14.10 9.35 0.63
CA ASP A 59 13.86 10.61 -0.07
C ASP A 59 12.48 11.19 0.30
N ALA A 60 11.44 10.35 0.39
CA ALA A 60 10.12 10.74 0.89
C ALA A 60 10.20 11.33 2.33
N LYS A 61 11.02 10.73 3.20
CA LYS A 61 11.24 11.24 4.56
C LYS A 61 11.88 12.62 4.56
N LEU A 62 12.82 12.90 3.64
CA LEU A 62 13.44 14.22 3.49
C LEU A 62 12.41 15.27 3.04
N GLU A 63 11.38 14.89 2.29
CA GLU A 63 10.24 15.73 1.92
C GLU A 63 9.14 15.81 2.99
N GLY A 64 9.38 15.24 4.18
CA GLY A 64 8.40 15.19 5.27
C GLY A 64 7.23 14.23 5.02
N ALA A 65 7.38 13.29 4.11
CA ALA A 65 6.35 12.30 3.80
C ALA A 65 6.59 10.97 4.53
N PHE A 66 5.49 10.32 4.86
CA PHE A 66 5.48 9.03 5.55
C PHE A 66 5.75 7.87 4.59
N GLU A 67 5.23 7.93 3.37
CA GLU A 67 5.34 6.85 2.38
C GLU A 67 5.46 7.43 0.97
N PRO A 68 6.37 6.94 0.12
CA PRO A 68 6.32 7.16 -1.30
C PRO A 68 5.35 6.18 -1.94
N ILE A 69 4.56 6.65 -2.90
CA ILE A 69 3.71 5.85 -3.78
C ILE A 69 4.29 5.90 -5.17
N PHE A 70 4.41 4.75 -5.80
CA PHE A 70 4.99 4.66 -7.13
C PHE A 70 3.93 4.68 -8.23
N TYR A 71 4.33 5.20 -9.39
CA TYR A 71 3.63 5.04 -10.65
C TYR A 71 4.61 4.62 -11.74
N ASN A 72 4.15 3.77 -12.65
CA ASN A 72 4.96 3.20 -13.72
C ASN A 72 5.14 4.15 -14.91
N GLN A 73 5.85 3.71 -15.96
CA GLN A 73 6.10 4.48 -17.17
C GLN A 73 4.84 4.92 -17.94
N ASN A 74 3.71 4.25 -17.72
CA ASN A 74 2.41 4.55 -18.31
C ASN A 74 1.55 5.45 -17.40
N ASN A 75 2.13 6.10 -16.40
CA ASN A 75 1.45 6.90 -15.39
C ASN A 75 0.39 6.12 -14.58
N ILE A 76 0.53 4.80 -14.46
CA ILE A 76 -0.38 3.97 -13.66
C ILE A 76 0.20 3.79 -12.26
N ILE A 77 -0.59 4.13 -11.24
CA ILE A 77 -0.25 3.91 -9.83
C ILE A 77 -0.04 2.41 -9.59
N THR A 78 1.01 2.08 -8.84
CA THR A 78 1.34 0.71 -8.46
C THR A 78 1.14 0.49 -6.96
N GLU A 79 2.13 0.73 -6.14
CA GLU A 79 2.04 0.57 -4.69
C GLU A 79 3.03 1.50 -3.98
N GLY A 80 3.02 1.53 -2.65
CA GLY A 80 4.03 2.20 -1.86
C GLY A 80 5.33 1.41 -1.75
N ALA A 81 6.35 2.01 -1.13
CA ALA A 81 7.62 1.34 -0.87
C ALA A 81 7.45 0.10 0.02
N ILE A 82 6.49 0.14 0.96
CA ILE A 82 6.24 -0.94 1.93
C ILE A 82 4.75 -1.29 2.01
N ARG A 83 3.86 -0.50 1.39
CA ARG A 83 2.40 -0.53 1.60
C ARG A 83 1.63 -0.61 0.30
N ASN A 84 0.45 -1.25 0.34
CA ASN A 84 -0.50 -1.10 -0.74
C ASN A 84 -1.29 0.21 -0.58
N ILE A 85 -1.83 0.73 -1.68
CA ILE A 85 -2.65 1.94 -1.71
C ILE A 85 -4.05 1.64 -2.21
N PHE A 86 -5.01 2.37 -1.66
CA PHE A 86 -6.41 2.39 -2.06
C PHE A 86 -6.87 3.83 -2.26
N PHE A 87 -7.80 4.00 -3.16
CA PHE A 87 -8.51 5.25 -3.41
C PHE A 87 -10.01 5.01 -3.35
N ILE A 88 -10.78 6.03 -3.02
CA ILE A 88 -12.23 5.98 -3.03
C ILE A 88 -12.73 7.09 -3.94
N LYS A 89 -13.69 6.79 -4.78
CA LYS A 89 -14.41 7.74 -5.61
C LYS A 89 -15.85 7.31 -5.74
N GLU A 90 -16.81 8.24 -5.45
CA GLU A 90 -18.24 7.97 -5.57
C GLU A 90 -18.67 6.67 -4.88
N ASN A 91 -18.19 6.44 -3.67
CA ASN A 91 -18.40 5.22 -2.85
C ASN A 91 -17.84 3.91 -3.46
N VAL A 92 -17.07 3.98 -4.54
CA VAL A 92 -16.35 2.83 -5.10
C VAL A 92 -14.91 2.84 -4.60
N ILE A 93 -14.43 1.70 -4.15
CA ILE A 93 -13.07 1.51 -3.64
C ILE A 93 -12.20 0.98 -4.77
N TYR A 94 -11.09 1.65 -5.05
CA TYR A 94 -10.14 1.29 -6.09
C TYR A 94 -8.80 0.89 -5.47
N THR A 95 -8.16 -0.15 -6.00
CA THR A 95 -6.78 -0.49 -5.65
C THR A 95 -6.08 -1.04 -6.89
N PRO A 96 -4.77 -0.76 -7.07
CA PRO A 96 -4.04 -1.29 -8.23
C PRO A 96 -4.11 -2.81 -8.34
N SER A 97 -4.15 -3.31 -9.58
CA SER A 97 -4.18 -4.73 -9.86
C SER A 97 -2.83 -5.39 -9.58
N THR A 98 -2.83 -6.61 -9.03
CA THR A 98 -1.61 -7.43 -8.85
C THR A 98 -0.90 -7.77 -10.16
N LYS A 99 -1.61 -7.68 -11.30
CA LYS A 99 -1.00 -7.84 -12.63
C LYS A 99 0.07 -6.79 -12.94
N LEU A 100 0.12 -5.69 -12.17
CA LEU A 100 1.17 -4.68 -12.24
C LEU A 100 2.47 -5.09 -11.54
N GLY A 101 2.56 -6.31 -11.02
CA GLY A 101 3.73 -6.78 -10.26
C GLY A 101 3.84 -6.18 -8.87
N ILE A 102 2.71 -5.77 -8.28
CA ILE A 102 2.65 -5.30 -6.89
C ILE A 102 2.45 -6.47 -5.92
N LEU A 103 2.85 -6.28 -4.67
CA LEU A 103 2.63 -7.28 -3.64
C LEU A 103 1.13 -7.43 -3.35
N ASN A 104 0.64 -8.68 -3.40
CA ASN A 104 -0.72 -9.00 -2.96
C ASN A 104 -0.75 -9.10 -1.42
N GLY A 105 -0.72 -7.95 -0.75
CA GLY A 105 -0.63 -7.86 0.71
C GLY A 105 -1.80 -8.54 1.43
N ILE A 106 -1.52 -9.20 2.56
CA ILE A 106 -2.55 -9.87 3.39
C ILE A 106 -3.61 -8.86 3.83
N THR A 107 -3.20 -7.71 4.35
CA THR A 107 -4.13 -6.65 4.75
C THR A 107 -4.93 -6.12 3.55
N ARG A 108 -4.29 -5.96 2.38
CA ARG A 108 -5.00 -5.59 1.14
C ARG A 108 -6.13 -6.56 0.81
N GLN A 109 -5.86 -7.87 0.86
CA GLN A 109 -6.87 -8.89 0.59
C GLN A 109 -8.02 -8.83 1.59
N LYS A 110 -7.71 -8.75 2.89
CA LYS A 110 -8.71 -8.64 3.95
C LYS A 110 -9.60 -7.41 3.81
N ILE A 111 -9.04 -6.27 3.41
CA ILE A 111 -9.81 -5.04 3.19
C ILE A 111 -10.72 -5.18 1.97
N ILE A 112 -10.27 -5.81 0.88
CA ILE A 112 -11.12 -6.11 -0.28
C ILE A 112 -12.30 -7.00 0.12
N GLU A 113 -12.05 -8.08 0.86
CA GLU A 113 -13.08 -9.01 1.36
C GLU A 113 -14.08 -8.28 2.27
N LEU A 114 -13.57 -7.57 3.27
CA LEU A 114 -14.36 -6.80 4.22
C LEU A 114 -15.23 -5.74 3.53
N SER A 115 -14.65 -4.97 2.64
CA SER A 115 -15.40 -3.93 1.90
C SER A 115 -16.56 -4.53 1.10
N LYS A 116 -16.31 -5.63 0.38
CA LYS A 116 -17.35 -6.33 -0.37
C LYS A 116 -18.43 -6.90 0.55
N SER A 117 -18.09 -7.47 1.70
CA SER A 117 -19.06 -7.99 2.68
C SER A 117 -19.96 -6.90 3.28
N LYS A 118 -19.48 -5.66 3.28
CA LYS A 118 -20.23 -4.48 3.74
C LYS A 118 -20.95 -3.74 2.62
N GLY A 119 -21.01 -4.33 1.42
CA GLY A 119 -21.77 -3.79 0.28
C GLY A 119 -21.02 -2.73 -0.55
N TYR A 120 -19.75 -2.49 -0.29
CA TYR A 120 -18.96 -1.58 -1.13
C TYR A 120 -18.56 -2.27 -2.44
N LYS A 121 -18.66 -1.54 -3.54
CA LYS A 121 -18.04 -1.95 -4.80
C LYS A 121 -16.52 -1.79 -4.71
N VAL A 122 -15.77 -2.83 -5.06
CA VAL A 122 -14.30 -2.81 -5.08
C VAL A 122 -13.79 -3.16 -6.46
N GLU A 123 -13.01 -2.28 -7.04
CA GLU A 123 -12.42 -2.41 -8.38
C GLU A 123 -10.90 -2.50 -8.31
N THR A 124 -10.34 -3.44 -9.06
CA THR A 124 -8.88 -3.61 -9.20
C THR A 124 -8.45 -3.19 -10.60
N LEU A 125 -8.64 -1.92 -10.90
CA LEU A 125 -8.40 -1.30 -12.21
C LEU A 125 -7.12 -0.46 -12.21
N PRO A 126 -6.55 -0.17 -13.38
CA PRO A 126 -5.48 0.82 -13.51
C PRO A 126 -5.95 2.19 -13.03
N ILE A 127 -5.19 2.81 -12.14
CA ILE A 127 -5.46 4.15 -11.62
C ILE A 127 -4.39 5.07 -12.22
N ASN A 128 -4.82 6.03 -13.03
CA ASN A 128 -3.90 6.98 -13.66
C ASN A 128 -3.47 8.03 -12.64
N PHE A 129 -2.17 8.27 -12.54
CA PHE A 129 -1.58 9.30 -11.69
C PHE A 129 -2.16 10.71 -11.96
N ASP A 130 -2.45 11.04 -13.21
CA ASP A 130 -2.99 12.35 -13.57
C ASP A 130 -4.39 12.61 -13.00
N ASN A 131 -5.09 11.55 -12.59
CA ASN A 131 -6.47 11.61 -12.06
C ASN A 131 -6.57 11.49 -10.53
N ILE A 132 -5.47 11.37 -9.80
CA ILE A 132 -5.51 11.12 -8.34
C ILE A 132 -6.18 12.26 -7.56
N ASN A 133 -6.06 13.51 -8.02
CA ASN A 133 -6.67 14.66 -7.35
C ASN A 133 -8.21 14.68 -7.49
N SER A 134 -8.79 13.84 -8.35
CA SER A 134 -10.24 13.69 -8.47
C SER A 134 -10.80 12.62 -7.53
N MET A 135 -9.97 11.94 -6.76
CA MET A 135 -10.40 10.95 -5.77
C MET A 135 -11.01 11.63 -4.55
N ASP A 136 -11.97 10.97 -3.90
CA ASP A 136 -12.65 11.50 -2.72
C ASP A 136 -11.87 11.19 -1.45
N GLU A 137 -11.28 9.97 -1.36
CA GLU A 137 -10.45 9.54 -0.23
C GLU A 137 -9.29 8.66 -0.71
N ALA A 138 -8.25 8.55 0.12
CA ALA A 138 -7.14 7.62 -0.09
C ALA A 138 -6.59 7.10 1.24
N PHE A 139 -6.12 5.84 1.23
CA PHE A 139 -5.48 5.24 2.38
C PHE A 139 -4.43 4.20 1.96
N ILE A 140 -3.46 3.99 2.83
CA ILE A 140 -2.41 2.98 2.68
C ILE A 140 -2.60 1.85 3.69
N THR A 141 -2.07 0.66 3.36
CA THR A 141 -2.28 -0.53 4.19
C THR A 141 -1.03 -1.39 4.32
N SER A 142 -0.82 -1.94 5.49
CA SER A 142 0.13 -3.03 5.74
C SER A 142 -0.22 -3.78 7.03
N SER A 143 0.34 -4.98 7.24
CA SER A 143 0.06 -5.78 8.45
C SER A 143 0.42 -5.06 9.75
N GLY A 144 1.44 -4.20 9.74
CA GLY A 144 1.87 -3.48 10.94
C GLY A 144 1.06 -2.22 11.28
N ILE A 145 0.27 -1.67 10.34
CA ILE A 145 -0.50 -0.42 10.57
C ILE A 145 -2.00 -0.57 10.30
N GLY A 146 -2.45 -1.69 9.72
CA GLY A 146 -3.83 -1.82 9.27
C GLY A 146 -4.16 -0.83 8.15
N ILE A 147 -5.19 -0.01 8.34
CA ILE A 147 -5.62 1.08 7.46
C ILE A 147 -5.13 2.42 8.01
N LEU A 148 -4.49 3.22 7.17
CA LEU A 148 -4.04 4.56 7.54
C LEU A 148 -4.42 5.56 6.44
N PRO A 149 -5.31 6.54 6.72
CA PRO A 149 -5.63 7.62 5.80
C PRO A 149 -4.38 8.36 5.34
N CYS A 150 -4.37 8.82 4.11
CA CYS A 150 -3.23 9.55 3.58
C CYS A 150 -3.64 10.74 2.71
N ASN A 151 -2.82 11.77 2.70
CA ASN A 151 -2.96 12.97 1.90
C ASN A 151 -1.65 13.29 1.15
N TRP A 152 -1.70 14.27 0.26
CA TRP A 152 -0.53 14.80 -0.45
C TRP A 152 -0.66 16.29 -0.69
N ASN A 153 0.38 16.90 -1.21
CA ASN A 153 0.38 18.35 -1.46
C ASN A 153 -0.78 18.74 -2.39
N GLY A 154 -1.61 19.68 -1.93
CA GLY A 154 -2.76 20.19 -2.68
C GLY A 154 -4.00 19.29 -2.65
N TRP A 155 -3.97 18.18 -1.91
CA TRP A 155 -5.12 17.29 -1.76
C TRP A 155 -5.27 16.75 -0.32
N ASN A 156 -6.50 16.79 0.17
CA ASN A 156 -6.90 16.25 1.48
C ASN A 156 -8.38 15.83 1.44
N SER A 157 -8.83 15.10 2.46
CA SER A 157 -10.19 14.57 2.58
C SER A 157 -10.64 14.50 4.04
N ASP A 158 -11.94 14.29 4.24
CA ASP A 158 -12.52 14.01 5.56
C ASP A 158 -12.47 12.52 5.94
N PHE A 159 -12.07 11.64 5.02
CA PHE A 159 -11.85 10.21 5.22
C PHE A 159 -13.02 9.42 5.82
N VAL A 160 -14.25 9.78 5.50
CA VAL A 160 -15.49 9.22 6.10
C VAL A 160 -15.60 7.70 5.90
N ILE A 161 -15.37 7.24 4.67
CA ILE A 161 -15.44 5.80 4.34
C ILE A 161 -14.20 5.08 4.86
N THR A 162 -13.03 5.70 4.73
CA THR A 162 -11.76 5.16 5.22
C THR A 162 -11.81 4.88 6.72
N GLU A 163 -12.33 5.82 7.53
CA GLU A 163 -12.46 5.62 8.98
C GLU A 163 -13.50 4.53 9.33
N LYS A 164 -14.59 4.41 8.58
CA LYS A 164 -15.52 3.27 8.73
C LYS A 164 -14.83 1.94 8.47
N LEU A 165 -14.09 1.83 7.37
CA LEU A 165 -13.35 0.60 7.03
C LEU A 165 -12.27 0.28 8.06
N LYS A 166 -11.58 1.30 8.58
CA LYS A 166 -10.56 1.15 9.62
C LYS A 166 -11.15 0.57 10.91
N ASN A 167 -12.29 1.08 11.36
CA ASN A 167 -12.96 0.58 12.55
C ASN A 167 -13.43 -0.87 12.36
N LEU A 168 -14.05 -1.19 11.23
CA LEU A 168 -14.47 -2.56 10.89
C LEU A 168 -13.28 -3.52 10.80
N TYR A 169 -12.14 -3.06 10.27
CA TYR A 169 -10.93 -3.88 10.22
C TYR A 169 -10.35 -4.12 11.63
N ILE A 170 -10.36 -3.13 12.50
CA ILE A 170 -9.92 -3.28 13.90
C ILE A 170 -10.81 -4.27 14.66
N GLU A 171 -12.12 -4.25 14.46
CA GLU A 171 -13.04 -5.23 15.02
C GLU A 171 -12.72 -6.64 14.52
N LEU A 172 -12.57 -6.81 13.21
CA LEU A 172 -12.24 -8.09 12.58
C LEU A 172 -10.96 -8.74 13.14
N ILE A 173 -9.92 -7.95 13.43
CA ILE A 173 -8.65 -8.50 13.96
C ILE A 173 -8.71 -8.79 15.46
N LYS A 174 -9.66 -8.21 16.21
CA LYS A 174 -9.86 -8.52 17.63
C LYS A 174 -10.65 -9.83 17.85
N GLU A 175 -11.43 -10.25 16.86
CA GLU A 175 -12.22 -11.46 16.88
C GLU A 175 -11.42 -12.73 16.50
N GLN A 176 -10.16 -12.58 16.05
CA GLN A 176 -9.24 -13.66 15.68
C GLN A 176 -8.21 -13.93 16.79
#